data_cbf7923af8f101b9e7bf44375a5d6d1a
#
_entry.id   cbf7923af8f101b9e7bf44375a5d6d1a
#
_cell.length_a   1.000
_cell.length_b   1.000
_cell.length_c   1.000
_cell.angle_alpha   90.00
_cell.angle_beta   90.00
_cell.angle_gamma   90.00
#
_symmetry.space_group_name_H-M   'P 1'
#
loop_
_entity.id
_entity.type
_entity.pdbx_description
1 polymer ?
#
loop_
_entity_poly.entity_id
_entity_poly.type
_entity_poly.pdbx_seq_one_letter_code
_entity_poly.pdbx_strand_id
1 'polypeptide(L)'
;VCRDPTRRSLRPADLDTLAQARFGSRCDGPLDMKVILANPRGFCAGVNMAIESLDRALEIFGAPLYVYHEIVHNKWVVERFQRRGVIFVEDLNDVPEGSPLLFSAHGVSPAIRELSRQRRLQVIDATCPLVTKVHLEAVKYAKLGYTIILIGHEGHDEVVGTMGEAPDRMVLVESVEDVERLEVPDPNKLAYLTQTTLSVDDANIVIAALKRKFPAIHHPPKDDICYATQNRQEAIRELAPQADLVLVIGSQNSSNSLRLAEIANLLGTPAHLIDGVGELQPEWFEGVQTVLVSAGASAPEDVVQDLVKHLETTYGAQVEHAVVRREDVHFPLPKSLRSRLAAQGANS
;
A
#
# COMPACT_ATOMS: atom_id res chain seq x y z
N VAL A 1 -42.53 -16.21 -63.76
CA VAL A 1 -43.08 -15.25 -62.80
C VAL A 1 -43.33 -15.95 -61.48
N CYS A 2 -42.34 -15.99 -60.60
CA CYS A 2 -42.46 -16.55 -59.25
C CYS A 2 -42.57 -15.40 -58.26
N ARG A 3 -43.64 -15.35 -57.47
CA ARG A 3 -43.85 -14.46 -56.35
C ARG A 3 -43.18 -15.07 -55.11
N ASP A 4 -42.34 -14.33 -54.44
CA ASP A 4 -41.78 -14.65 -53.14
C ASP A 4 -42.75 -14.15 -52.02
N PRO A 5 -43.17 -15.01 -51.08
CA PRO A 5 -44.02 -14.65 -49.97
C PRO A 5 -43.29 -14.84 -48.62
N THR A 6 -42.40 -13.94 -48.20
CA THR A 6 -42.00 -13.88 -46.77
C THR A 6 -41.44 -12.51 -46.39
N ARG A 7 -42.35 -11.54 -46.22
CA ARG A 7 -42.08 -10.41 -45.32
C ARG A 7 -43.20 -10.41 -44.28
N ARG A 8 -43.01 -11.13 -43.18
CA ARG A 8 -43.75 -10.89 -41.94
C ARG A 8 -43.01 -9.86 -41.10
N SER A 9 -43.58 -8.68 -40.93
CA SER A 9 -43.17 -7.70 -39.96
C SER A 9 -43.43 -8.24 -38.55
N LEU A 10 -42.38 -8.39 -37.74
CA LEU A 10 -42.50 -8.71 -36.33
C LEU A 10 -43.17 -7.55 -35.57
N ARG A 11 -44.13 -7.87 -34.73
CA ARG A 11 -44.85 -6.92 -33.88
C ARG A 11 -43.99 -6.58 -32.64
N PRO A 12 -44.17 -5.41 -31.99
CA PRO A 12 -43.39 -5.00 -30.82
C PRO A 12 -43.42 -5.96 -29.62
N ALA A 13 -44.45 -6.82 -29.52
CA ALA A 13 -44.57 -7.81 -28.45
C ALA A 13 -43.58 -8.99 -28.56
N ASP A 14 -42.94 -9.20 -29.71
CA ASP A 14 -41.97 -10.30 -29.92
C ASP A 14 -40.55 -9.93 -29.52
N LEU A 15 -40.27 -8.64 -29.27
CA LEU A 15 -38.94 -8.16 -28.83
C LEU A 15 -38.75 -8.29 -27.32
N ASP A 16 -39.79 -8.23 -26.52
CA ASP A 16 -39.70 -8.42 -25.06
C ASP A 16 -39.45 -9.90 -24.68
N THR A 17 -39.94 -10.83 -25.51
CA THR A 17 -39.72 -12.27 -25.24
C THR A 17 -38.33 -12.76 -25.60
N LEU A 18 -37.63 -12.06 -26.50
CA LEU A 18 -36.21 -12.39 -26.85
C LEU A 18 -35.19 -11.76 -25.91
N ALA A 19 -35.57 -10.68 -25.19
CA ALA A 19 -34.75 -10.10 -24.14
C ALA A 19 -34.75 -10.94 -22.86
N GLN A 20 -35.87 -11.65 -22.59
CA GLN A 20 -35.97 -12.54 -21.41
C GLN A 20 -35.33 -13.94 -21.60
N ALA A 21 -35.04 -14.34 -22.83
CA ALA A 21 -34.44 -15.65 -23.12
C ALA A 21 -32.90 -15.67 -23.12
N ARG A 22 -32.22 -14.54 -22.85
CA ARG A 22 -30.75 -14.45 -22.75
C ARG A 22 -30.23 -14.39 -21.31
N PHE A 23 -31.07 -14.38 -20.30
CA PHE A 23 -30.68 -14.64 -18.91
C PHE A 23 -30.96 -16.12 -18.61
N GLY A 24 -30.02 -16.97 -19.06
CA GLY A 24 -30.03 -18.39 -18.73
C GLY A 24 -29.91 -18.58 -17.22
N SER A 25 -30.82 -19.42 -16.72
CA SER A 25 -30.86 -20.11 -15.42
C SER A 25 -30.13 -19.39 -14.25
N ARG A 26 -30.86 -18.57 -13.51
CA ARG A 26 -30.58 -18.34 -12.09
C ARG A 26 -30.50 -19.74 -11.46
N CYS A 27 -29.36 -20.07 -10.88
CA CYS A 27 -29.30 -21.08 -9.84
C CYS A 27 -30.15 -20.55 -8.69
N ASP A 28 -31.41 -21.00 -8.60
CA ASP A 28 -32.33 -20.71 -7.51
C ASP A 28 -31.90 -21.50 -6.26
N GLY A 29 -31.02 -20.90 -5.47
CA GLY A 29 -30.72 -21.19 -4.07
C GLY A 29 -30.02 -19.98 -3.49
N PRO A 30 -30.19 -19.62 -2.20
CA PRO A 30 -29.30 -18.65 -1.60
C PRO A 30 -27.90 -19.21 -1.77
N LEU A 31 -27.05 -18.49 -2.50
CA LEU A 31 -25.61 -18.76 -2.48
C LEU A 31 -25.18 -18.50 -1.03
N ASP A 32 -24.98 -19.57 -0.24
CA ASP A 32 -24.42 -19.52 1.11
C ASP A 32 -22.93 -19.15 0.96
N MET A 33 -22.66 -17.98 0.39
CA MET A 33 -21.30 -17.49 0.27
C MET A 33 -20.79 -17.12 1.66
N LYS A 34 -19.58 -17.58 1.95
CA LYS A 34 -18.87 -17.20 3.18
C LYS A 34 -17.83 -16.13 2.83
N VAL A 35 -17.79 -15.06 3.61
CA VAL A 35 -16.70 -14.07 3.58
C VAL A 35 -15.86 -14.22 4.84
N ILE A 36 -14.58 -14.56 4.66
CA ILE A 36 -13.59 -14.50 5.72
C ILE A 36 -12.97 -13.10 5.69
N LEU A 37 -13.20 -12.32 6.74
CA LEU A 37 -12.66 -10.98 6.86
C LEU A 37 -11.39 -11.02 7.71
N ALA A 38 -10.22 -10.86 7.07
CA ALA A 38 -8.93 -10.96 7.72
C ALA A 38 -8.69 -9.85 8.76
N ASN A 39 -8.02 -10.18 9.85
CA ASN A 39 -7.50 -9.22 10.80
C ASN A 39 -6.08 -9.67 11.24
N PRO A 40 -5.02 -8.80 11.07
CA PRO A 40 -5.12 -7.38 10.72
C PRO A 40 -5.34 -7.15 9.22
N ARG A 41 -5.93 -5.98 8.92
CA ARG A 41 -6.13 -5.41 7.59
C ARG A 41 -6.19 -3.89 7.68
N GLY A 42 -6.12 -3.21 6.52
CA GLY A 42 -6.31 -1.77 6.43
C GLY A 42 -5.21 -0.96 7.15
N PHE A 43 -5.50 0.27 7.52
CA PHE A 43 -4.54 1.24 8.03
C PHE A 43 -3.66 0.72 9.17
N CYS A 44 -2.33 0.84 8.99
CA CYS A 44 -1.35 0.61 10.05
C CYS A 44 -1.10 1.89 10.89
N ALA A 45 -0.36 1.76 11.99
CA ALA A 45 -0.04 2.91 12.85
C ALA A 45 0.71 4.04 12.13
N GLY A 46 1.61 3.71 11.19
CA GLY A 46 2.34 4.70 10.39
C GLY A 46 1.41 5.49 9.48
N VAL A 47 0.50 4.79 8.80
CA VAL A 47 -0.51 5.41 7.93
C VAL A 47 -1.50 6.25 8.73
N ASN A 48 -2.00 5.74 9.85
CA ASN A 48 -2.89 6.51 10.73
C ASN A 48 -2.23 7.82 11.19
N MET A 49 -0.97 7.77 11.64
CA MET A 49 -0.22 8.95 12.05
C MET A 49 -0.06 9.96 10.89
N ALA A 50 0.26 9.50 9.68
CA ALA A 50 0.44 10.36 8.53
C ALA A 50 -0.88 11.04 8.10
N ILE A 51 -1.98 10.28 8.05
CA ILE A 51 -3.32 10.79 7.73
C ILE A 51 -3.78 11.80 8.79
N GLU A 52 -3.65 11.46 10.08
CA GLU A 52 -4.00 12.39 11.17
C GLU A 52 -3.13 13.66 11.13
N SER A 53 -1.84 13.52 10.77
CA SER A 53 -0.96 14.67 10.59
C SER A 53 -1.44 15.62 9.51
N LEU A 54 -1.93 15.07 8.38
CA LEU A 54 -2.47 15.85 7.28
C LEU A 54 -3.82 16.51 7.66
N ASP A 55 -4.70 15.78 8.36
CA ASP A 55 -5.95 16.35 8.89
C ASP A 55 -5.69 17.54 9.81
N ARG A 56 -4.79 17.37 10.80
CA ARG A 56 -4.44 18.43 11.74
C ARG A 56 -3.71 19.61 11.07
N ALA A 57 -2.89 19.31 10.05
CA ALA A 57 -2.24 20.38 9.29
C ALA A 57 -3.26 21.23 8.52
N LEU A 58 -4.28 20.62 7.93
CA LEU A 58 -5.38 21.36 7.28
C LEU A 58 -6.18 22.21 8.27
N GLU A 59 -6.39 21.73 9.49
CA GLU A 59 -7.05 22.51 10.55
C GLU A 59 -6.22 23.75 10.94
N ILE A 60 -4.89 23.64 10.97
CA ILE A 60 -3.99 24.71 11.39
C ILE A 60 -3.75 25.74 10.29
N PHE A 61 -3.47 25.26 9.07
CA PHE A 61 -3.01 26.13 7.97
C PHE A 61 -4.12 26.49 6.99
N GLY A 62 -5.19 25.71 6.95
CA GLY A 62 -6.20 25.81 5.90
C GLY A 62 -5.69 25.29 4.55
N ALA A 63 -6.53 25.45 3.51
CA ALA A 63 -6.17 25.17 2.15
C ALA A 63 -5.64 26.45 1.45
N PRO A 64 -4.71 26.34 0.48
CA PRO A 64 -4.07 25.12 0.02
C PRO A 64 -2.99 24.61 0.97
N LEU A 65 -2.91 23.28 1.14
CA LEU A 65 -1.82 22.60 1.84
C LEU A 65 -1.11 21.68 0.84
N TYR A 66 0.20 21.75 0.78
CA TYR A 66 0.99 20.95 -0.14
C TYR A 66 1.49 19.66 0.52
N VAL A 67 1.52 18.58 -0.25
CA VAL A 67 2.09 17.29 0.17
C VAL A 67 3.07 16.83 -0.90
N TYR A 68 4.28 16.50 -0.49
CA TYR A 68 5.29 15.96 -1.40
C TYR A 68 5.07 14.46 -1.59
N HIS A 69 4.79 14.06 -2.83
CA HIS A 69 4.25 12.78 -3.25
C HIS A 69 2.88 12.46 -2.63
N GLU A 70 2.34 11.28 -2.86
CA GLU A 70 1.12 10.83 -2.19
C GLU A 70 1.37 10.64 -0.69
N ILE A 71 0.46 11.07 0.17
CA ILE A 71 0.59 10.90 1.63
C ILE A 71 0.78 9.42 2.02
N VAL A 72 0.08 8.54 1.34
CA VAL A 72 0.19 7.09 1.31
C VAL A 72 -0.27 6.62 -0.06
N HIS A 73 0.22 5.49 -0.56
CA HIS A 73 -0.19 4.93 -1.84
C HIS A 73 -1.61 4.34 -1.76
N ASN A 74 -2.61 5.22 -1.86
CA ASN A 74 -4.02 4.85 -1.92
C ASN A 74 -4.85 5.95 -2.59
N LYS A 75 -5.47 5.60 -3.71
CA LYS A 75 -6.29 6.50 -4.53
C LYS A 75 -7.40 7.20 -3.74
N TRP A 76 -8.16 6.48 -2.92
CA TRP A 76 -9.26 7.03 -2.15
C TRP A 76 -8.80 8.06 -1.11
N VAL A 77 -7.65 7.79 -0.48
CA VAL A 77 -7.04 8.73 0.47
C VAL A 77 -6.61 10.00 -0.25
N VAL A 78 -5.90 9.88 -1.38
CA VAL A 78 -5.45 11.01 -2.18
C VAL A 78 -6.63 11.86 -2.65
N GLU A 79 -7.64 11.26 -3.29
CA GLU A 79 -8.83 11.96 -3.76
C GLU A 79 -9.62 12.65 -2.64
N ARG A 80 -9.73 12.01 -1.46
CA ARG A 80 -10.38 12.58 -0.28
C ARG A 80 -9.73 13.87 0.16
N PHE A 81 -8.40 13.93 0.18
CA PHE A 81 -7.66 15.13 0.58
C PHE A 81 -7.61 16.19 -0.53
N GLN A 82 -7.53 15.80 -1.79
CA GLN A 82 -7.64 16.73 -2.93
C GLN A 82 -8.97 17.51 -2.88
N ARG A 83 -10.08 16.84 -2.60
CA ARG A 83 -11.40 17.49 -2.44
C ARG A 83 -11.45 18.49 -1.29
N ARG A 84 -10.53 18.42 -0.33
CA ARG A 84 -10.38 19.33 0.81
C ARG A 84 -9.34 20.43 0.58
N GLY A 85 -8.79 20.51 -0.65
CA GLY A 85 -7.83 21.54 -1.06
C GLY A 85 -6.37 21.21 -0.78
N VAL A 86 -6.04 19.92 -0.58
CA VAL A 86 -4.64 19.46 -0.57
C VAL A 86 -4.13 19.36 -2.01
N ILE A 87 -2.92 19.80 -2.25
CA ILE A 87 -2.21 19.73 -3.53
C ILE A 87 -1.02 18.79 -3.36
N PHE A 88 -1.09 17.65 -4.03
CA PHE A 88 0.03 16.71 -4.12
C PHE A 88 0.98 17.16 -5.23
N VAL A 89 2.27 17.19 -4.95
CA VAL A 89 3.32 17.67 -5.87
C VAL A 89 4.45 16.65 -5.99
N GLU A 90 4.99 16.52 -7.18
CA GLU A 90 6.16 15.68 -7.47
C GLU A 90 7.47 16.49 -7.44
N ASP A 91 7.40 17.82 -7.59
CA ASP A 91 8.54 18.73 -7.51
C ASP A 91 8.26 19.84 -6.50
N LEU A 92 9.18 20.04 -5.55
CA LEU A 92 9.08 21.15 -4.59
C LEU A 92 9.19 22.54 -5.25
N ASN A 93 9.67 22.61 -6.48
CA ASN A 93 9.69 23.88 -7.24
C ASN A 93 8.28 24.38 -7.58
N ASP A 94 7.28 23.51 -7.61
CA ASP A 94 5.87 23.84 -7.83
C ASP A 94 5.19 24.41 -6.57
N VAL A 95 5.85 24.30 -5.41
CA VAL A 95 5.31 24.82 -4.15
C VAL A 95 5.70 26.27 -3.96
N PRO A 96 4.78 27.24 -3.76
CA PRO A 96 5.13 28.62 -3.47
C PRO A 96 6.00 28.77 -2.21
N GLU A 97 6.98 29.69 -2.24
CA GLU A 97 7.83 29.92 -1.07
C GLU A 97 7.03 30.23 0.19
N GLY A 98 7.48 29.69 1.33
CA GLY A 98 6.86 29.90 2.62
C GLY A 98 5.57 29.12 2.85
N SER A 99 5.08 28.36 1.86
CA SER A 99 3.85 27.57 1.99
C SER A 99 3.99 26.42 3.00
N PRO A 100 2.87 25.97 3.61
CA PRO A 100 2.86 24.76 4.39
C PRO A 100 3.06 23.55 3.49
N LEU A 101 3.96 22.66 3.91
CA LEU A 101 4.31 21.43 3.20
C LEU A 101 4.31 20.25 4.17
N LEU A 102 3.77 19.12 3.73
CA LEU A 102 3.86 17.88 4.49
C LEU A 102 4.67 16.85 3.69
N PHE A 103 5.62 16.18 4.35
CA PHE A 103 6.29 15.00 3.81
C PHE A 103 5.47 13.76 4.12
N SER A 104 5.36 12.86 3.14
CA SER A 104 4.55 11.64 3.20
C SER A 104 5.10 10.61 4.20
N ALA A 105 4.34 9.55 4.43
CA ALA A 105 4.74 8.43 5.27
C ALA A 105 6.03 7.72 4.78
N HIS A 106 6.35 7.83 3.49
CA HIS A 106 7.47 7.14 2.84
C HIS A 106 8.83 7.75 3.15
N GLY A 107 8.86 8.97 3.70
CA GLY A 107 10.09 9.70 3.97
C GLY A 107 10.67 10.37 2.73
N VAL A 108 11.67 11.20 2.94
CA VAL A 108 12.31 11.98 1.88
C VAL A 108 13.82 12.03 2.08
N SER A 109 14.57 12.23 1.00
CA SER A 109 16.02 12.38 1.03
C SER A 109 16.46 13.67 1.74
N PRO A 110 17.73 13.75 2.23
CA PRO A 110 18.31 14.99 2.74
C PRO A 110 18.27 16.14 1.74
N ALA A 111 18.38 15.87 0.43
CA ALA A 111 18.31 16.88 -0.62
C ALA A 111 16.95 17.57 -0.65
N ILE A 112 15.86 16.82 -0.52
CA ILE A 112 14.48 17.35 -0.46
C ILE A 112 14.29 18.18 0.83
N ARG A 113 14.81 17.70 1.97
CA ARG A 113 14.78 18.48 3.22
C ARG A 113 15.55 19.79 3.10
N GLU A 114 16.68 19.78 2.42
CA GLU A 114 17.48 21.00 2.20
C GLU A 114 16.77 21.97 1.24
N LEU A 115 16.24 21.48 0.12
CA LEU A 115 15.48 22.31 -0.81
C LEU A 115 14.27 22.95 -0.13
N SER A 116 13.55 22.22 0.73
CA SER A 116 12.42 22.76 1.47
C SER A 116 12.83 23.90 2.42
N ARG A 117 14.04 23.80 3.04
CA ARG A 117 14.59 24.90 3.87
C ARG A 117 14.96 26.12 3.04
N GLN A 118 15.63 25.93 1.90
CA GLN A 118 15.99 27.01 0.97
C GLN A 118 14.77 27.78 0.50
N ARG A 119 13.67 27.07 0.23
CA ARG A 119 12.37 27.64 -0.16
C ARG A 119 11.54 28.14 1.02
N ARG A 120 12.08 28.08 2.26
CA ARG A 120 11.42 28.53 3.50
C ARG A 120 10.06 27.89 3.75
N LEU A 121 9.85 26.64 3.25
CA LEU A 121 8.59 25.95 3.43
C LEU A 121 8.34 25.58 4.91
N GLN A 122 7.08 25.62 5.32
CA GLN A 122 6.68 25.29 6.69
C GLN A 122 6.43 23.76 6.78
N VAL A 123 7.52 23.01 6.95
CA VAL A 123 7.50 21.55 6.85
C VAL A 123 6.87 20.90 8.08
N ILE A 124 5.98 19.93 7.81
CA ILE A 124 5.53 18.90 8.74
C ILE A 124 6.04 17.57 8.18
N ASP A 125 6.87 16.88 8.92
CA ASP A 125 7.44 15.60 8.53
C ASP A 125 6.58 14.47 9.11
N ALA A 126 5.75 13.84 8.25
CA ALA A 126 4.89 12.71 8.60
C ALA A 126 5.50 11.36 8.23
N THR A 127 6.82 11.30 8.05
CA THR A 127 7.54 10.03 7.81
C THR A 127 7.23 9.02 8.90
N CYS A 128 6.89 7.80 8.49
CA CYS A 128 6.66 6.69 9.42
C CYS A 128 7.92 6.46 10.29
N PRO A 129 7.78 6.31 11.62
CA PRO A 129 8.92 6.04 12.50
C PRO A 129 9.73 4.80 12.11
N LEU A 130 9.11 3.80 11.45
CA LEU A 130 9.81 2.61 10.99
C LEU A 130 10.66 2.88 9.73
N VAL A 131 10.21 3.77 8.85
CA VAL A 131 11.02 4.29 7.74
C VAL A 131 12.17 5.15 8.28
N THR A 132 11.88 6.04 9.24
CA THR A 132 12.91 6.84 9.91
C THR A 132 14.01 5.96 10.54
N LYS A 133 13.64 4.79 11.09
CA LYS A 133 14.61 3.81 11.60
C LYS A 133 15.60 3.38 10.50
N VAL A 134 15.11 3.02 9.32
CA VAL A 134 15.93 2.60 8.18
C VAL A 134 16.88 3.71 7.74
N HIS A 135 16.37 4.95 7.61
CA HIS A 135 17.18 6.14 7.31
C HIS A 135 18.32 6.35 8.33
N LEU A 136 18.02 6.23 9.63
CA LEU A 136 19.02 6.38 10.68
C LEU A 136 20.07 5.27 10.65
N GLU A 137 19.69 4.04 10.32
CA GLU A 137 20.62 2.93 10.14
C GLU A 137 21.52 3.14 8.91
N ALA A 138 20.97 3.63 7.80
CA ALA A 138 21.73 4.01 6.62
C ALA A 138 22.81 5.06 6.96
N VAL A 139 22.42 6.14 7.63
CA VAL A 139 23.36 7.18 8.09
C VAL A 139 24.42 6.62 9.03
N LYS A 140 24.03 5.74 9.95
CA LYS A 140 24.97 5.10 10.90
C LYS A 140 26.01 4.24 10.18
N TYR A 141 25.58 3.35 9.29
CA TYR A 141 26.49 2.48 8.53
C TYR A 141 27.39 3.28 7.60
N ALA A 142 26.88 4.31 6.93
CA ALA A 142 27.68 5.20 6.09
C ALA A 142 28.78 5.91 6.89
N LYS A 143 28.47 6.44 8.09
CA LYS A 143 29.48 7.06 8.99
C LYS A 143 30.54 6.09 9.48
N LEU A 144 30.22 4.80 9.60
CA LEU A 144 31.17 3.75 9.94
C LEU A 144 31.99 3.25 8.74
N GLY A 145 31.73 3.80 7.54
CA GLY A 145 32.47 3.50 6.32
C GLY A 145 32.01 2.21 5.63
N TYR A 146 30.82 1.69 5.94
CA TYR A 146 30.23 0.55 5.25
C TYR A 146 29.70 0.93 3.86
N THR A 147 29.77 -0.01 2.93
CA THR A 147 28.90 -0.03 1.77
C THR A 147 27.57 -0.67 2.19
N ILE A 148 26.47 -0.06 1.82
CA ILE A 148 25.12 -0.45 2.26
C ILE A 148 24.37 -1.02 1.05
N ILE A 149 23.92 -2.25 1.17
CA ILE A 149 23.07 -2.88 0.17
C ILE A 149 21.61 -2.65 0.59
N LEU A 150 20.88 -1.87 -0.17
CA LEU A 150 19.43 -1.68 0.06
C LEU A 150 18.67 -2.69 -0.79
N ILE A 151 17.89 -3.56 -0.15
CA ILE A 151 16.95 -4.45 -0.84
C ILE A 151 15.64 -3.71 -0.96
N GLY A 152 15.16 -3.46 -2.18
CA GLY A 152 13.95 -2.66 -2.42
C GLY A 152 13.63 -2.56 -3.90
N HIS A 153 12.56 -1.86 -4.24
CA HIS A 153 12.11 -1.66 -5.62
C HIS A 153 12.55 -0.30 -6.15
N GLU A 154 13.22 -0.30 -7.30
CA GLU A 154 13.66 0.92 -7.97
C GLU A 154 12.48 1.88 -8.21
N GLY A 155 12.71 3.16 -7.96
CA GLY A 155 11.69 4.21 -8.14
C GLY A 155 10.65 4.34 -7.03
N HIS A 156 10.59 3.40 -6.07
CA HIS A 156 9.68 3.56 -4.94
C HIS A 156 10.13 4.70 -4.02
N ASP A 157 9.20 5.57 -3.56
CA ASP A 157 9.49 6.77 -2.75
C ASP A 157 10.34 6.48 -1.51
N GLU A 158 10.05 5.39 -0.79
CA GLU A 158 10.82 4.98 0.38
C GLU A 158 12.27 4.60 0.01
N VAL A 159 12.46 3.94 -1.13
CA VAL A 159 13.79 3.57 -1.63
C VAL A 159 14.57 4.80 -2.05
N VAL A 160 13.95 5.71 -2.81
CA VAL A 160 14.55 6.98 -3.22
C VAL A 160 14.96 7.81 -1.99
N GLY A 161 14.07 7.90 -0.99
CA GLY A 161 14.33 8.61 0.27
C GLY A 161 15.52 8.01 1.03
N THR A 162 15.54 6.69 1.18
CA THR A 162 16.59 5.96 1.91
C THR A 162 17.94 6.00 1.19
N MET A 163 17.95 5.77 -0.14
CA MET A 163 19.16 5.88 -0.97
C MET A 163 19.81 7.26 -0.85
N GLY A 164 18.98 8.30 -0.77
CA GLY A 164 19.43 9.68 -0.61
C GLY A 164 20.13 9.98 0.70
N GLU A 165 19.99 9.15 1.76
CA GLU A 165 20.69 9.35 3.04
C GLU A 165 22.22 9.11 2.93
N ALA A 166 22.65 8.27 1.98
CA ALA A 166 24.06 7.97 1.75
C ALA A 166 24.33 7.58 0.28
N PRO A 167 24.10 8.47 -0.70
CA PRO A 167 24.09 8.12 -2.13
C PRO A 167 25.41 7.51 -2.61
N ASP A 168 26.56 7.95 -2.06
CA ASP A 168 27.90 7.45 -2.43
C ASP A 168 28.25 6.11 -1.77
N ARG A 169 27.40 5.57 -0.92
CA ARG A 169 27.63 4.37 -0.11
C ARG A 169 26.56 3.31 -0.25
N MET A 170 25.48 3.58 -0.96
CA MET A 170 24.36 2.68 -1.10
C MET A 170 24.29 2.10 -2.50
N VAL A 171 23.97 0.81 -2.58
CA VAL A 171 23.69 0.09 -3.81
C VAL A 171 22.32 -0.59 -3.66
N LEU A 172 21.44 -0.39 -4.62
CA LEU A 172 20.13 -1.06 -4.68
C LEU A 172 20.29 -2.45 -5.28
N VAL A 173 19.59 -3.42 -4.71
CA VAL A 173 19.38 -4.75 -5.29
C VAL A 173 17.91 -5.11 -5.15
N GLU A 174 17.37 -5.74 -6.19
CA GLU A 174 15.98 -6.19 -6.22
C GLU A 174 15.86 -7.72 -6.25
N SER A 175 16.88 -8.38 -6.78
CA SER A 175 16.88 -9.81 -7.11
C SER A 175 18.16 -10.54 -6.72
N VAL A 176 18.13 -11.88 -6.79
CA VAL A 176 19.31 -12.73 -6.63
C VAL A 176 20.33 -12.47 -7.74
N GLU A 177 19.84 -12.21 -8.96
CA GLU A 177 20.67 -11.91 -10.13
C GLU A 177 21.46 -10.61 -9.94
N ASP A 178 20.90 -9.61 -9.24
CA ASP A 178 21.61 -8.38 -8.90
C ASP A 178 22.69 -8.67 -7.87
N VAL A 179 22.39 -9.51 -6.88
CA VAL A 179 23.39 -9.95 -5.90
C VAL A 179 24.56 -10.68 -6.59
N GLU A 180 24.29 -11.55 -7.57
CA GLU A 180 25.35 -12.27 -8.31
C GLU A 180 26.28 -11.32 -9.06
N ARG A 181 25.73 -10.25 -9.65
CA ARG A 181 26.48 -9.23 -10.39
C ARG A 181 27.13 -8.16 -9.51
N LEU A 182 26.75 -8.11 -8.23
CA LEU A 182 27.17 -7.07 -7.31
C LEU A 182 28.69 -7.09 -7.08
N GLU A 183 29.35 -6.00 -7.38
CA GLU A 183 30.74 -5.73 -7.03
C GLU A 183 30.80 -4.66 -5.94
N VAL A 184 31.66 -4.86 -4.95
CA VAL A 184 31.77 -3.97 -3.78
C VAL A 184 33.23 -3.65 -3.48
N PRO A 185 33.52 -2.43 -3.01
CA PRO A 185 34.91 -2.02 -2.73
C PRO A 185 35.60 -2.85 -1.64
N ASP A 186 34.89 -3.21 -0.55
CA ASP A 186 35.38 -4.01 0.56
C ASP A 186 34.30 -4.99 1.02
N PRO A 187 34.44 -6.29 0.74
CA PRO A 187 33.48 -7.31 1.14
C PRO A 187 33.37 -7.53 2.65
N ASN A 188 34.32 -7.02 3.46
CA ASN A 188 34.29 -7.12 4.91
C ASN A 188 33.60 -5.91 5.57
N LYS A 189 33.32 -4.85 4.81
CA LYS A 189 32.62 -3.65 5.28
C LYS A 189 31.29 -3.45 4.56
N LEU A 190 30.42 -4.45 4.66
CA LEU A 190 29.08 -4.44 4.07
C LEU A 190 28.02 -4.50 5.15
N ALA A 191 26.92 -3.78 4.93
CA ALA A 191 25.68 -3.94 5.66
C ALA A 191 24.52 -4.02 4.67
N TYR A 192 23.44 -4.70 5.02
CA TYR A 192 22.21 -4.60 4.23
C TYR A 192 21.08 -3.98 5.04
N LEU A 193 20.17 -3.31 4.33
CA LEU A 193 18.90 -2.78 4.81
C LEU A 193 17.81 -3.21 3.82
N THR A 194 16.55 -3.14 4.24
CA THR A 194 15.42 -3.44 3.36
C THR A 194 14.40 -2.34 3.35
N GLN A 195 13.67 -2.20 2.24
CA GLN A 195 12.41 -1.47 2.19
C GLN A 195 11.40 -2.13 3.14
N THR A 196 10.55 -1.32 3.78
CA THR A 196 9.66 -1.80 4.85
C THR A 196 8.46 -2.63 4.37
N THR A 197 8.16 -2.59 3.06
CA THR A 197 6.95 -3.19 2.46
C THR A 197 7.22 -4.38 1.53
N LEU A 198 8.41 -4.96 1.58
CA LEU A 198 8.77 -6.13 0.76
C LEU A 198 7.98 -7.39 1.15
N SER A 199 7.90 -8.34 0.23
CA SER A 199 7.60 -9.72 0.56
C SER A 199 8.67 -10.26 1.51
N VAL A 200 8.25 -10.88 2.62
CA VAL A 200 9.18 -11.48 3.59
C VAL A 200 9.97 -12.62 2.95
N ASP A 201 9.30 -13.43 2.13
CA ASP A 201 9.92 -14.59 1.48
C ASP A 201 10.95 -14.16 0.43
N ASP A 202 10.59 -13.19 -0.45
CA ASP A 202 11.49 -12.69 -1.49
C ASP A 202 12.69 -11.99 -0.87
N ALA A 203 12.48 -11.17 0.14
CA ALA A 203 13.57 -10.52 0.87
C ALA A 203 14.52 -11.56 1.51
N ASN A 204 13.98 -12.62 2.10
CA ASN A 204 14.80 -13.69 2.70
C ASN A 204 15.61 -14.43 1.64
N ILE A 205 15.10 -14.64 0.43
CA ILE A 205 15.83 -15.25 -0.69
C ILE A 205 17.03 -14.38 -1.07
N VAL A 206 16.82 -13.07 -1.24
CA VAL A 206 17.88 -12.11 -1.57
C VAL A 206 18.91 -12.01 -0.42
N ILE A 207 18.43 -11.93 0.83
CA ILE A 207 19.31 -11.91 2.03
C ILE A 207 20.16 -13.18 2.11
N ALA A 208 19.58 -14.35 1.82
CA ALA A 208 20.34 -15.61 1.80
C ALA A 208 21.43 -15.62 0.72
N ALA A 209 21.14 -15.06 -0.46
CA ALA A 209 22.13 -14.89 -1.53
C ALA A 209 23.25 -13.92 -1.11
N LEU A 210 22.92 -12.79 -0.49
CA LEU A 210 23.89 -11.84 0.06
C LEU A 210 24.79 -12.49 1.10
N LYS A 211 24.25 -13.21 2.07
CA LYS A 211 25.00 -13.90 3.11
C LYS A 211 25.90 -15.00 2.55
N ARG A 212 25.48 -15.68 1.49
CA ARG A 212 26.29 -16.68 0.80
C ARG A 212 27.47 -16.05 0.06
N LYS A 213 27.25 -14.92 -0.64
CA LYS A 213 28.30 -14.20 -1.37
C LYS A 213 29.21 -13.42 -0.45
N PHE A 214 28.68 -12.83 0.63
CA PHE A 214 29.38 -11.98 1.58
C PHE A 214 29.14 -12.45 3.03
N PRO A 215 29.82 -13.50 3.50
CA PRO A 215 29.55 -14.10 4.82
C PRO A 215 29.71 -13.15 6.01
N ALA A 216 30.52 -12.08 5.85
CA ALA A 216 30.76 -11.05 6.88
C ALA A 216 29.77 -9.88 6.83
N ILE A 217 28.73 -9.93 5.97
CA ILE A 217 27.77 -8.83 5.83
C ILE A 217 27.00 -8.58 7.14
N HIS A 218 26.95 -7.33 7.57
CA HIS A 218 26.19 -6.92 8.73
C HIS A 218 24.70 -6.81 8.40
N HIS A 219 23.85 -7.17 9.35
CA HIS A 219 22.41 -7.05 9.26
C HIS A 219 21.86 -5.99 10.23
N PRO A 220 20.69 -5.42 10.00
CA PRO A 220 20.06 -4.51 10.94
C PRO A 220 19.79 -5.24 12.28
N PRO A 221 19.83 -4.52 13.43
CA PRO A 221 19.58 -5.12 14.75
C PRO A 221 18.17 -5.71 14.91
N LYS A 222 17.21 -5.20 14.15
CA LYS A 222 15.83 -5.68 14.04
C LYS A 222 15.47 -5.64 12.56
N ASP A 223 14.55 -6.51 12.16
CA ASP A 223 14.03 -6.53 10.79
C ASP A 223 13.55 -5.14 10.36
N ASP A 224 13.82 -4.79 9.11
CA ASP A 224 13.35 -3.54 8.52
C ASP A 224 11.94 -3.68 7.94
N ILE A 225 11.58 -4.89 7.44
CA ILE A 225 10.20 -5.15 7.00
C ILE A 225 9.28 -4.93 8.20
N CYS A 226 8.37 -3.96 8.06
CA CYS A 226 7.60 -3.49 9.20
C CYS A 226 6.60 -4.56 9.70
N TYR A 227 6.22 -4.48 10.99
CA TYR A 227 5.26 -5.39 11.61
C TYR A 227 3.94 -5.46 10.83
N ALA A 228 3.47 -4.33 10.31
CA ALA A 228 2.21 -4.27 9.59
C ALA A 228 2.26 -5.06 8.27
N THR A 229 3.38 -4.98 7.55
CA THR A 229 3.64 -5.79 6.35
C THR A 229 3.70 -7.27 6.72
N GLN A 230 4.50 -7.65 7.73
CA GLN A 230 4.65 -9.04 8.15
C GLN A 230 3.31 -9.66 8.59
N ASN A 231 2.57 -8.96 9.45
CA ASN A 231 1.29 -9.48 9.99
C ASN A 231 0.22 -9.66 8.90
N ARG A 232 0.13 -8.75 7.93
CA ARG A 232 -0.84 -8.89 6.82
C ARG A 232 -0.45 -10.02 5.88
N GLN A 233 0.84 -10.20 5.60
CA GLN A 233 1.33 -11.33 4.82
C GLN A 233 1.08 -12.66 5.55
N GLU A 234 1.29 -12.71 6.87
CA GLU A 234 0.98 -13.88 7.70
C GLU A 234 -0.52 -14.21 7.62
N ALA A 235 -1.38 -13.20 7.73
CA ALA A 235 -2.83 -13.39 7.62
C ALA A 235 -3.24 -13.97 6.24
N ILE A 236 -2.65 -13.50 5.16
CA ILE A 236 -2.89 -14.09 3.82
C ILE A 236 -2.41 -15.54 3.76
N ARG A 237 -1.19 -15.85 4.27
CA ARG A 237 -0.66 -17.22 4.25
C ARG A 237 -1.52 -18.21 5.03
N GLU A 238 -2.09 -17.77 6.15
CA GLU A 238 -2.94 -18.63 6.99
C GLU A 238 -4.34 -18.80 6.41
N LEU A 239 -4.93 -17.75 5.84
CA LEU A 239 -6.34 -17.73 5.47
C LEU A 239 -6.60 -18.02 4.00
N ALA A 240 -5.70 -17.67 3.07
CA ALA A 240 -5.92 -17.87 1.64
C ALA A 240 -6.18 -19.34 1.26
N PRO A 241 -5.50 -20.35 1.85
CA PRO A 241 -5.79 -21.75 1.55
C PRO A 241 -7.21 -22.23 1.97
N GLN A 242 -7.95 -21.41 2.75
CA GLN A 242 -9.30 -21.69 3.20
C GLN A 242 -10.38 -21.03 2.32
N ALA A 243 -9.97 -20.32 1.27
CA ALA A 243 -10.85 -19.55 0.39
C ALA A 243 -10.70 -20.02 -1.08
N ASP A 244 -11.75 -19.79 -1.86
CA ASP A 244 -11.75 -20.03 -3.31
C ASP A 244 -11.28 -18.77 -4.08
N LEU A 245 -11.42 -17.61 -3.47
CA LEU A 245 -11.07 -16.30 -4.02
C LEU A 245 -10.54 -15.38 -2.92
N VAL A 246 -9.49 -14.60 -3.23
CA VAL A 246 -8.99 -13.55 -2.35
C VAL A 246 -9.20 -12.18 -2.99
N LEU A 247 -9.82 -11.27 -2.27
CA LEU A 247 -9.95 -9.87 -2.65
C LEU A 247 -9.13 -9.00 -1.69
N VAL A 248 -8.17 -8.29 -2.25
CA VAL A 248 -7.32 -7.36 -1.50
C VAL A 248 -7.71 -5.93 -1.86
N ILE A 249 -8.18 -5.15 -0.88
CA ILE A 249 -8.41 -3.71 -1.07
C ILE A 249 -7.08 -2.98 -0.99
N GLY A 250 -6.77 -2.21 -2.03
CA GLY A 250 -5.55 -1.39 -2.12
C GLY A 250 -5.29 -0.92 -3.53
N SER A 251 -4.44 0.08 -3.67
CA SER A 251 -4.08 0.64 -4.99
C SER A 251 -2.88 -0.08 -5.61
N GLN A 252 -2.82 -0.08 -6.94
CA GLN A 252 -1.80 -0.80 -7.73
C GLN A 252 -0.37 -0.29 -7.48
N ASN A 253 -0.21 0.97 -7.07
CA ASN A 253 1.09 1.55 -6.70
C ASN A 253 1.48 1.28 -5.23
N SER A 254 0.64 0.57 -4.47
CA SER A 254 0.95 0.17 -3.09
C SER A 254 1.70 -1.15 -3.06
N SER A 255 3.03 -1.11 -2.85
CA SER A 255 3.88 -2.30 -2.73
C SER A 255 3.32 -3.31 -1.72
N ASN A 256 2.91 -2.86 -0.52
CA ASN A 256 2.33 -3.75 0.47
C ASN A 256 1.04 -4.43 -0.03
N SER A 257 0.13 -3.70 -0.68
CA SER A 257 -1.15 -4.27 -1.15
C SER A 257 -0.93 -5.28 -2.27
N LEU A 258 -0.06 -4.96 -3.23
CA LEU A 258 0.30 -5.83 -4.34
C LEU A 258 0.84 -7.18 -3.83
N ARG A 259 1.76 -7.15 -2.85
CA ARG A 259 2.36 -8.36 -2.27
C ARG A 259 1.33 -9.30 -1.63
N LEU A 260 0.24 -8.78 -1.06
CA LEU A 260 -0.81 -9.63 -0.48
C LEU A 260 -1.53 -10.46 -1.56
N ALA A 261 -1.86 -9.87 -2.69
CA ALA A 261 -2.48 -10.59 -3.80
C ALA A 261 -1.51 -11.60 -4.45
N GLU A 262 -0.25 -11.22 -4.60
CA GLU A 262 0.80 -12.10 -5.12
C GLU A 262 1.00 -13.34 -4.24
N ILE A 263 1.07 -13.18 -2.92
CA ILE A 263 1.22 -14.29 -1.97
C ILE A 263 0.03 -15.25 -2.09
N ALA A 264 -1.20 -14.75 -2.17
CA ALA A 264 -2.37 -15.61 -2.33
C ALA A 264 -2.32 -16.41 -3.65
N ASN A 265 -1.95 -15.75 -4.75
CA ASN A 265 -1.77 -16.43 -6.06
C ASN A 265 -0.66 -17.49 -6.01
N LEU A 266 0.46 -17.22 -5.34
CA LEU A 266 1.55 -18.19 -5.16
C LEU A 266 1.12 -19.41 -4.33
N LEU A 267 0.18 -19.24 -3.41
CA LEU A 267 -0.43 -20.32 -2.62
C LEU A 267 -1.48 -21.12 -3.40
N GLY A 268 -1.79 -20.72 -4.63
CA GLY A 268 -2.75 -21.38 -5.51
C GLY A 268 -4.19 -20.91 -5.37
N THR A 269 -4.45 -19.86 -4.56
CA THR A 269 -5.77 -19.23 -4.43
C THR A 269 -5.84 -18.01 -5.34
N PRO A 270 -6.76 -17.95 -6.33
CA PRO A 270 -6.94 -16.78 -7.18
C PRO A 270 -7.13 -15.52 -6.36
N ALA A 271 -6.39 -14.46 -6.69
CA ALA A 271 -6.42 -13.22 -5.91
C ALA A 271 -6.40 -11.98 -6.82
N HIS A 272 -7.21 -10.99 -6.44
CA HIS A 272 -7.30 -9.71 -7.15
C HIS A 272 -7.04 -8.55 -6.17
N LEU A 273 -6.19 -7.62 -6.61
CA LEU A 273 -6.00 -6.33 -5.97
C LEU A 273 -6.96 -5.34 -6.62
N ILE A 274 -7.79 -4.70 -5.83
CA ILE A 274 -8.84 -3.78 -6.30
C ILE A 274 -8.86 -2.50 -5.47
N ASP A 275 -9.11 -1.36 -6.12
CA ASP A 275 -9.34 -0.09 -5.42
C ASP A 275 -10.72 -0.03 -4.75
N GLY A 276 -11.67 -0.87 -5.16
CA GLY A 276 -13.01 -0.94 -4.56
C GLY A 276 -14.00 -1.74 -5.38
N VAL A 277 -15.27 -1.69 -4.97
CA VAL A 277 -16.39 -2.47 -5.54
C VAL A 277 -16.55 -2.30 -7.06
N GLY A 278 -16.22 -1.10 -7.59
CA GLY A 278 -16.36 -0.80 -9.02
C GLY A 278 -15.45 -1.60 -9.95
N GLU A 279 -14.44 -2.30 -9.41
CA GLU A 279 -13.51 -3.12 -10.19
C GLU A 279 -13.83 -4.61 -10.13
N LEU A 280 -14.87 -5.01 -9.40
CA LEU A 280 -15.31 -6.39 -9.33
C LEU A 280 -15.82 -6.88 -10.69
N GLN A 281 -15.43 -8.09 -11.06
CA GLN A 281 -15.91 -8.77 -12.24
C GLN A 281 -16.77 -9.96 -11.82
N PRO A 282 -18.03 -10.06 -12.31
CA PRO A 282 -18.94 -11.14 -11.92
C PRO A 282 -18.36 -12.55 -12.18
N GLU A 283 -17.53 -12.68 -13.20
CA GLU A 283 -16.88 -13.92 -13.60
C GLU A 283 -15.95 -14.49 -12.53
N TRP A 284 -15.40 -13.64 -11.66
CA TRP A 284 -14.54 -14.08 -10.55
C TRP A 284 -15.30 -14.91 -9.51
N PHE A 285 -16.62 -14.76 -9.46
CA PHE A 285 -17.46 -15.41 -8.45
C PHE A 285 -18.12 -16.70 -8.93
N GLU A 286 -17.85 -17.14 -10.17
CA GLU A 286 -18.39 -18.38 -10.70
C GLU A 286 -17.84 -19.59 -9.94
N GLY A 287 -18.73 -20.30 -9.23
CA GLY A 287 -18.38 -21.47 -8.42
C GLY A 287 -17.70 -21.18 -7.09
N VAL A 288 -17.52 -19.89 -6.73
CA VAL A 288 -16.90 -19.45 -5.46
C VAL A 288 -17.89 -19.59 -4.32
N GLN A 289 -17.49 -20.27 -3.26
CA GLN A 289 -18.25 -20.41 -2.01
C GLN A 289 -17.64 -19.60 -0.86
N THR A 290 -16.32 -19.45 -0.86
CA THR A 290 -15.61 -18.74 0.21
C THR A 290 -14.71 -17.64 -0.39
N VAL A 291 -14.92 -16.41 0.04
CA VAL A 291 -14.11 -15.26 -0.33
C VAL A 291 -13.31 -14.78 0.88
N LEU A 292 -11.99 -14.70 0.76
CA LEU A 292 -11.17 -14.00 1.74
C LEU A 292 -11.07 -12.53 1.35
N VAL A 293 -11.44 -11.65 2.26
CA VAL A 293 -11.27 -10.20 2.11
C VAL A 293 -10.16 -9.72 3.04
N SER A 294 -9.15 -9.07 2.45
CA SER A 294 -8.06 -8.40 3.15
C SER A 294 -7.84 -7.00 2.60
N ALA A 295 -6.95 -6.24 3.21
CA ALA A 295 -6.65 -4.89 2.77
C ALA A 295 -5.21 -4.51 3.11
N GLY A 296 -4.57 -3.79 2.20
CA GLY A 296 -3.22 -3.27 2.40
C GLY A 296 -3.16 -2.23 3.53
N ALA A 297 -1.93 -1.99 4.03
CA ALA A 297 -1.68 -1.09 5.15
C ALA A 297 -2.04 0.39 4.89
N SER A 298 -2.29 0.76 3.63
CA SER A 298 -2.72 2.09 3.19
C SER A 298 -4.19 2.17 2.79
N ALA A 299 -4.95 1.06 2.88
CA ALA A 299 -6.35 0.99 2.48
C ALA A 299 -7.30 1.41 3.63
N PRO A 300 -8.25 2.32 3.38
CA PRO A 300 -9.19 2.76 4.40
C PRO A 300 -10.27 1.69 4.66
N GLU A 301 -10.71 1.60 5.92
CA GLU A 301 -11.68 0.58 6.36
C GLU A 301 -13.07 0.78 5.76
N ASP A 302 -13.48 2.01 5.45
CA ASP A 302 -14.76 2.31 4.80
C ASP A 302 -14.89 1.62 3.43
N VAL A 303 -13.81 1.60 2.63
CA VAL A 303 -13.78 0.89 1.34
C VAL A 303 -13.89 -0.63 1.53
N VAL A 304 -13.27 -1.17 2.59
CA VAL A 304 -13.41 -2.59 2.94
C VAL A 304 -14.85 -2.91 3.31
N GLN A 305 -15.49 -2.06 4.11
CA GLN A 305 -16.88 -2.25 4.53
C GLN A 305 -17.85 -2.11 3.35
N ASP A 306 -17.58 -1.25 2.38
CA ASP A 306 -18.36 -1.14 1.14
C ASP A 306 -18.28 -2.44 0.32
N LEU A 307 -17.08 -3.06 0.23
CA LEU A 307 -16.92 -4.37 -0.41
C LEU A 307 -17.70 -5.46 0.33
N VAL A 308 -17.57 -5.53 1.66
CA VAL A 308 -18.28 -6.52 2.48
C VAL A 308 -19.79 -6.39 2.28
N LYS A 309 -20.32 -5.17 2.39
CA LYS A 309 -21.74 -4.90 2.17
C LYS A 309 -22.22 -5.27 0.77
N HIS A 310 -21.38 -5.05 -0.26
CA HIS A 310 -21.69 -5.47 -1.62
C HIS A 310 -21.80 -6.99 -1.71
N LEU A 311 -20.88 -7.74 -1.11
CA LEU A 311 -20.92 -9.20 -1.10
C LEU A 311 -22.16 -9.73 -0.33
N GLU A 312 -22.51 -9.14 0.80
CA GLU A 312 -23.72 -9.48 1.55
C GLU A 312 -25.00 -9.24 0.73
N THR A 313 -25.09 -8.09 0.08
CA THR A 313 -26.33 -7.71 -0.64
C THR A 313 -26.48 -8.41 -1.99
N THR A 314 -25.38 -8.68 -2.70
CA THR A 314 -25.39 -9.25 -4.05
C THR A 314 -25.37 -10.77 -4.05
N TYR A 315 -24.61 -11.37 -3.12
CA TYR A 315 -24.35 -12.81 -3.08
C TYR A 315 -24.92 -13.49 -1.82
N GLY A 316 -25.58 -12.74 -0.92
CA GLY A 316 -26.09 -13.27 0.36
C GLY A 316 -24.98 -13.73 1.31
N ALA A 317 -23.81 -13.14 1.21
CA ALA A 317 -22.63 -13.61 1.94
C ALA A 317 -22.79 -13.48 3.47
N GLN A 318 -22.29 -14.49 4.18
CA GLN A 318 -22.16 -14.49 5.65
C GLN A 318 -20.73 -14.15 6.04
N VAL A 319 -20.55 -13.14 6.89
CA VAL A 319 -19.22 -12.61 7.25
C VAL A 319 -18.73 -13.26 8.53
N GLU A 320 -17.52 -13.82 8.47
CA GLU A 320 -16.76 -14.32 9.62
C GLU A 320 -15.47 -13.51 9.79
N HIS A 321 -15.21 -13.02 11.00
CA HIS A 321 -13.98 -12.30 11.32
C HIS A 321 -12.89 -13.29 11.75
N ALA A 322 -11.80 -13.37 10.98
CA ALA A 322 -10.65 -14.22 11.30
C ALA A 322 -9.50 -13.36 11.86
N VAL A 323 -9.21 -13.55 13.15
CA VAL A 323 -8.14 -12.82 13.86
C VAL A 323 -6.88 -13.66 13.90
N VAL A 324 -5.91 -13.35 13.03
CA VAL A 324 -4.59 -14.00 13.02
C VAL A 324 -3.64 -13.31 13.99
N ARG A 325 -3.63 -11.97 13.97
CA ARG A 325 -2.83 -11.15 14.89
C ARG A 325 -3.63 -9.97 15.42
N ARG A 326 -3.28 -9.53 16.63
CA ARG A 326 -3.75 -8.25 17.18
C ARG A 326 -2.62 -7.23 17.10
N GLU A 327 -2.94 -6.04 16.61
CA GLU A 327 -2.01 -4.91 16.54
C GLU A 327 -2.42 -3.87 17.58
N ASP A 328 -1.48 -3.52 18.46
CA ASP A 328 -1.63 -2.45 19.47
C ASP A 328 -0.41 -1.54 19.37
N VAL A 329 -0.28 -0.89 18.21
CA VAL A 329 0.83 0.01 17.90
C VAL A 329 0.26 1.37 17.57
N HIS A 330 0.76 2.40 18.25
CA HIS A 330 0.40 3.79 18.01
C HIS A 330 1.66 4.65 17.87
N PHE A 331 1.66 5.55 16.91
CA PHE A 331 2.72 6.53 16.76
C PHE A 331 2.18 7.93 17.09
N PRO A 332 2.90 8.71 17.90
CA PRO A 332 2.50 10.08 18.19
C PRO A 332 2.67 10.95 16.94
N LEU A 333 1.83 11.97 16.81
CA LEU A 333 1.97 12.99 15.78
C LEU A 333 3.39 13.59 15.77
N PRO A 334 3.88 14.09 14.64
CA PRO A 334 5.16 14.78 14.51
C PRO A 334 5.33 15.87 15.55
N LYS A 335 6.54 16.00 16.12
CA LYS A 335 6.82 16.97 17.19
C LYS A 335 6.47 18.40 16.77
N SER A 336 6.79 18.80 15.54
CA SER A 336 6.48 20.13 15.00
C SER A 336 4.98 20.42 15.04
N LEU A 337 4.15 19.42 14.69
CA LEU A 337 2.70 19.54 14.69
C LEU A 337 2.13 19.60 16.11
N ARG A 338 2.60 18.72 17.02
CA ARG A 338 2.18 18.75 18.44
C ARG A 338 2.49 20.08 19.11
N SER A 339 3.65 20.66 18.83
CA SER A 339 4.03 21.98 19.39
C SER A 339 3.10 23.10 18.89
N ARG A 340 2.67 23.07 17.62
CA ARG A 340 1.71 24.04 17.05
C ARG A 340 0.32 23.89 17.66
N LEU A 341 -0.18 22.65 17.79
CA LEU A 341 -1.47 22.35 18.42
C LEU A 341 -1.50 22.84 19.87
N ALA A 342 -0.42 22.62 20.65
CA ALA A 342 -0.31 23.09 22.01
C ALA A 342 -0.32 24.64 22.11
N ALA A 343 0.30 25.32 21.15
CA ALA A 343 0.30 26.77 21.10
C ALA A 343 -1.08 27.35 20.77
N GLN A 344 -1.88 26.67 19.94
CA GLN A 344 -3.26 27.10 19.65
C GLN A 344 -4.20 26.88 20.85
N GLY A 345 -4.10 25.70 21.51
CA GLY A 345 -4.92 25.38 22.69
C GLY A 345 -4.59 26.29 23.94
N ALA A 346 -3.41 26.91 23.97
CA ALA A 346 -3.06 27.88 25.01
C ALA A 346 -3.63 29.30 24.76
N ASN A 347 -4.09 29.57 23.53
CA ASN A 347 -4.65 30.84 23.09
C ASN A 347 -6.19 30.81 22.95
N SER A 348 -6.82 29.67 23.20
CA SER A 348 -8.28 29.47 23.26
C SER A 348 -8.74 29.30 24.71
#